data_b88a94c21760da32f82eeb1643b5b1bc
#
_entry.id   b88a94c21760da32f82eeb1643b5b1bc
#
_cell.length_a   1.000
_cell.length_b   1.000
_cell.length_c   1.000
_cell.angle_alpha   90.00
_cell.angle_beta   90.00
_cell.angle_gamma   90.00
#
_symmetry.space_group_name_H-M   'P 1'
#
loop_
_entity.id
_entity.type
_entity.pdbx_description
1 polymer ?
#
loop_
_entity_poly.entity_id
_entity_poly.type
_entity_poly.pdbx_seq_one_letter_code
_entity_poly.pdbx_strand_id
1 'polypeptide(L)'
;LAGRQRSLVAPAHVQVLPPFNSRKHLPSRLNLLREMDGRSAVMVRGAGTEFDSLRQYVPGDDVRSIDWRSTARRGEVVVRTWRPERDRHVLIIIDSARHSATRMEEGTRLDVGIDSSFLLSALASAAGDRVEVMALDTRRRAWIAGKKSGELIAAMANELADVEPYLGELSAPALNLAASQRLSQHALVVLLSSLEAVSHDQALTDVLAMIAHKHTLIFASAINPQIEQMTHERDNADLAYQAAAAERTLLETNQACSQLKRLGIEVVEATPATLAPALADTYLALKAAGRL
;
A
#
# COMPACT_ATOMS: atom_id res chain seq x y z
N LEU A 1 -58.88 25.42 20.16
CA LEU A 1 -58.59 24.72 18.89
C LEU A 1 -57.37 23.80 19.11
N ALA A 2 -57.62 22.46 19.27
CA ALA A 2 -56.55 21.49 19.37
C ALA A 2 -56.10 21.06 17.96
N GLY A 3 -54.92 21.49 17.55
CA GLY A 3 -54.29 21.05 16.30
C GLY A 3 -53.73 19.65 16.46
N ARG A 4 -53.99 18.74 15.51
CA ARG A 4 -53.30 17.45 15.40
C ARG A 4 -52.00 17.63 14.60
N GLN A 5 -50.86 17.45 15.24
CA GLN A 5 -49.57 17.38 14.58
C GLN A 5 -49.32 15.95 14.08
N ARG A 6 -49.08 15.79 12.80
CA ARG A 6 -48.66 14.51 12.20
C ARG A 6 -47.16 14.62 11.84
N SER A 7 -46.33 13.81 12.47
CA SER A 7 -44.95 13.67 12.07
C SER A 7 -44.86 12.63 10.95
N LEU A 8 -44.36 13.03 9.80
CA LEU A 8 -44.01 12.13 8.71
C LEU A 8 -42.49 11.85 8.82
N VAL A 9 -42.13 10.58 9.00
CA VAL A 9 -40.74 10.15 8.97
C VAL A 9 -40.42 9.79 7.52
N ALA A 10 -39.51 10.55 6.89
CA ALA A 10 -38.98 10.26 5.58
C ALA A 10 -37.54 9.78 5.79
N PRO A 11 -37.27 8.45 5.75
CA PRO A 11 -35.91 7.95 5.86
C PRO A 11 -35.11 8.36 4.62
N ALA A 12 -33.95 8.92 4.84
CA ALA A 12 -32.97 9.22 3.80
C ALA A 12 -31.62 8.60 4.19
N HIS A 13 -30.94 8.00 3.23
CA HIS A 13 -29.58 7.49 3.41
C HIS A 13 -28.59 8.46 2.76
N VAL A 14 -27.59 8.87 3.52
CA VAL A 14 -26.46 9.66 3.05
C VAL A 14 -25.20 8.84 3.26
N GLN A 15 -24.50 8.50 2.20
CA GLN A 15 -23.20 7.85 2.29
C GLN A 15 -22.13 8.91 2.51
N VAL A 16 -21.35 8.77 3.58
CA VAL A 16 -20.20 9.63 3.87
C VAL A 16 -18.96 8.95 3.34
N LEU A 17 -18.34 9.54 2.34
CA LEU A 17 -17.12 8.99 1.73
C LEU A 17 -15.90 9.36 2.58
N PRO A 18 -14.92 8.45 2.71
CA PRO A 18 -13.68 8.75 3.39
C PRO A 18 -12.93 9.88 2.65
N PRO A 19 -12.35 10.84 3.39
CA PRO A 19 -11.64 11.97 2.81
C PRO A 19 -10.33 11.51 2.13
N PHE A 20 -9.94 12.19 1.05
CA PHE A 20 -8.64 12.02 0.42
C PHE A 20 -7.75 13.23 0.70
N ASN A 21 -7.31 13.39 1.96
CA ASN A 21 -6.53 14.53 2.44
C ASN A 21 -5.12 14.55 1.84
N SER A 22 -4.53 13.37 1.61
CA SER A 22 -3.20 13.23 1.03
C SER A 22 -3.14 13.53 -0.47
N ARG A 23 -4.27 13.79 -1.15
CA ARG A 23 -4.34 14.15 -2.57
C ARG A 23 -3.43 15.32 -2.94
N LYS A 24 -3.21 16.26 -2.01
CA LYS A 24 -2.30 17.41 -2.19
C LYS A 24 -0.85 17.01 -2.52
N HIS A 25 -0.44 15.80 -2.13
CA HIS A 25 0.90 15.27 -2.38
C HIS A 25 1.04 14.53 -3.72
N LEU A 26 -0.06 14.25 -4.41
CA LEU A 26 -0.07 13.47 -5.65
C LEU A 26 0.67 14.17 -6.81
N PRO A 27 0.51 15.50 -7.08
CA PRO A 27 1.15 16.14 -8.23
C PRO A 27 2.67 16.05 -8.22
N SER A 28 3.31 16.27 -7.06
CA SER A 28 4.77 16.19 -6.91
C SER A 28 5.31 14.79 -7.20
N ARG A 29 4.62 13.75 -6.72
CA ARG A 29 5.02 12.35 -6.93
C ARG A 29 4.78 11.86 -8.35
N LEU A 30 3.71 12.35 -9.00
CA LEU A 30 3.49 12.09 -10.43
C LEU A 30 4.58 12.72 -11.31
N ASN A 31 5.07 13.90 -10.96
CA ASN A 31 6.18 14.51 -11.67
C ASN A 31 7.46 13.68 -11.50
N LEU A 32 7.77 13.25 -10.27
CA LEU A 32 8.91 12.38 -10.00
C LEU A 32 8.80 11.05 -10.74
N LEU A 33 7.62 10.44 -10.78
CA LEU A 33 7.36 9.22 -11.56
C LEU A 33 7.66 9.42 -13.05
N ARG A 34 7.19 10.53 -13.65
CA ARG A 34 7.45 10.85 -15.07
C ARG A 34 8.94 11.05 -15.36
N GLU A 35 9.67 11.70 -14.44
CA GLU A 35 11.13 11.85 -14.57
C GLU A 35 11.84 10.49 -14.52
N MET A 36 11.40 9.58 -13.66
CA MET A 36 11.93 8.21 -13.56
C MET A 36 11.66 7.43 -14.85
N ASP A 37 10.44 7.48 -15.37
CA ASP A 37 10.06 6.82 -16.64
C ASP A 37 10.86 7.38 -17.82
N GLY A 38 11.07 8.69 -17.87
CA GLY A 38 11.90 9.35 -18.87
C GLY A 38 13.36 8.87 -18.83
N ARG A 39 13.94 8.67 -17.65
CA ARG A 39 15.31 8.14 -17.48
C ARG A 39 15.39 6.66 -17.83
N SER A 40 14.41 5.87 -17.42
CA SER A 40 14.33 4.43 -17.73
C SER A 40 14.23 4.18 -19.24
N ALA A 41 13.49 4.98 -19.98
CA ALA A 41 13.36 4.86 -21.43
C ALA A 41 14.72 5.05 -22.16
N VAL A 42 15.65 5.80 -21.57
CA VAL A 42 17.02 6.01 -22.10
C VAL A 42 17.96 4.85 -21.74
N MET A 43 17.79 4.21 -20.58
CA MET A 43 18.69 3.16 -20.07
C MET A 43 18.32 1.73 -20.53
N VAL A 44 17.07 1.44 -20.85
CA VAL A 44 16.62 0.08 -21.18
C VAL A 44 16.66 -0.17 -22.70
N ARG A 45 17.84 -0.19 -23.28
CA ARG A 45 18.09 -0.86 -24.57
C ARG A 45 18.53 -2.30 -24.28
N GLY A 46 17.57 -3.24 -24.22
CA GLY A 46 17.91 -4.66 -24.29
C GLY A 46 17.48 -5.61 -23.17
N ALA A 47 16.95 -5.16 -22.06
CA ALA A 47 16.52 -6.05 -20.97
C ALA A 47 15.01 -5.88 -20.66
N GLY A 48 14.18 -6.71 -21.22
CA GLY A 48 12.75 -6.80 -20.95
C GLY A 48 12.25 -8.20 -21.26
N THR A 49 11.10 -8.58 -20.70
CA THR A 49 10.46 -9.89 -20.89
C THR A 49 9.28 -9.83 -21.86
N GLU A 50 8.72 -8.65 -22.09
CA GLU A 50 7.60 -8.44 -23.01
C GLU A 50 8.08 -7.96 -24.37
N PHE A 51 7.62 -8.64 -25.45
CA PHE A 51 7.95 -8.25 -26.82
C PHE A 51 7.31 -6.89 -27.15
N ASP A 52 8.13 -5.90 -27.50
CA ASP A 52 7.69 -4.57 -27.88
C ASP A 52 7.53 -4.43 -29.41
N SER A 53 8.64 -4.57 -30.13
CA SER A 53 8.63 -4.33 -31.57
C SER A 53 9.85 -4.99 -32.25
N LEU A 54 9.83 -4.99 -33.58
CA LEU A 54 10.98 -5.32 -34.41
C LEU A 54 11.57 -4.02 -34.96
N ARG A 55 12.82 -3.74 -34.66
CA ARG A 55 13.56 -2.63 -35.25
C ARG A 55 14.78 -3.11 -36.04
N GLN A 56 15.30 -2.26 -36.90
CA GLN A 56 16.53 -2.54 -37.65
C GLN A 56 17.72 -2.68 -36.66
N TYR A 57 18.60 -3.65 -36.96
CA TYR A 57 19.83 -3.87 -36.22
C TYR A 57 20.78 -2.66 -36.36
N VAL A 58 21.37 -2.26 -35.25
CA VAL A 58 22.39 -1.23 -35.19
C VAL A 58 23.64 -1.86 -34.60
N PRO A 59 24.85 -1.57 -35.13
CA PRO A 59 26.10 -2.07 -34.54
C PRO A 59 26.19 -1.78 -33.05
N GLY A 60 26.35 -2.86 -32.24
CA GLY A 60 26.34 -2.79 -30.78
C GLY A 60 25.11 -3.43 -30.13
N ASP A 61 24.11 -3.84 -30.92
CA ASP A 61 22.97 -4.62 -30.40
C ASP A 61 23.40 -6.06 -30.12
N ASP A 62 22.72 -6.70 -29.15
CA ASP A 62 22.95 -8.11 -28.84
C ASP A 62 22.46 -8.98 -30.00
N VAL A 63 23.38 -9.71 -30.61
CA VAL A 63 23.12 -10.63 -31.73
C VAL A 63 22.14 -11.74 -31.37
N ARG A 64 21.96 -12.06 -30.10
CA ARG A 64 20.97 -13.05 -29.62
C ARG A 64 19.52 -12.54 -29.76
N SER A 65 19.33 -11.24 -29.86
CA SER A 65 18.04 -10.62 -30.05
C SER A 65 17.59 -10.53 -31.49
N ILE A 66 18.43 -10.99 -32.46
CA ILE A 66 18.06 -10.99 -33.88
C ILE A 66 16.92 -11.97 -34.14
N ASP A 67 15.87 -11.46 -34.80
CA ASP A 67 14.77 -12.29 -35.31
C ASP A 67 15.07 -12.75 -36.74
N TRP A 68 15.70 -13.91 -36.86
CA TRP A 68 16.10 -14.47 -38.15
C TRP A 68 14.92 -14.70 -39.10
N ARG A 69 13.74 -15.00 -38.60
CA ARG A 69 12.54 -15.23 -39.42
C ARG A 69 12.02 -13.93 -40.03
N SER A 70 12.03 -12.87 -39.27
CA SER A 70 11.63 -11.53 -39.74
C SER A 70 12.70 -10.92 -40.63
N THR A 71 13.97 -11.14 -40.32
CA THR A 71 15.14 -10.78 -41.14
C THR A 71 15.02 -11.38 -42.56
N ALA A 72 14.76 -12.69 -42.62
CA ALA A 72 14.61 -13.38 -43.92
C ALA A 72 13.42 -12.87 -44.78
N ARG A 73 12.35 -12.36 -44.14
CA ARG A 73 11.19 -11.81 -44.83
C ARG A 73 11.41 -10.36 -45.27
N ARG A 74 12.16 -9.57 -44.52
CA ARG A 74 12.34 -8.13 -44.79
C ARG A 74 13.60 -7.84 -45.60
N GLY A 75 14.52 -8.79 -45.69
CA GLY A 75 15.84 -8.60 -46.33
C GLY A 75 16.82 -7.72 -45.55
N GLU A 76 16.43 -7.26 -44.38
CA GLU A 76 17.23 -6.43 -43.47
C GLU A 76 17.31 -7.09 -42.10
N VAL A 77 18.47 -6.99 -41.44
CA VAL A 77 18.64 -7.57 -40.09
C VAL A 77 17.79 -6.80 -39.10
N VAL A 78 16.87 -7.51 -38.45
CA VAL A 78 15.98 -6.93 -37.44
C VAL A 78 16.17 -7.61 -36.11
N VAL A 79 16.12 -6.80 -35.05
CA VAL A 79 16.22 -7.25 -33.67
C VAL A 79 14.89 -7.09 -32.95
N ARG A 80 14.63 -8.01 -32.03
CA ARG A 80 13.51 -7.90 -31.10
C ARG A 80 13.86 -6.89 -30.02
N THR A 81 13.02 -5.88 -29.87
CA THR A 81 13.06 -5.00 -28.70
C THR A 81 12.10 -5.51 -27.65
N TRP A 82 12.55 -5.48 -26.40
CA TRP A 82 11.77 -5.95 -25.27
C TRP A 82 11.43 -4.76 -24.40
N ARG A 83 10.23 -4.73 -23.84
CA ARG A 83 9.85 -3.80 -22.80
C ARG A 83 9.96 -4.48 -21.43
N PRO A 84 10.34 -3.76 -20.39
CA PRO A 84 10.12 -4.24 -19.04
C PRO A 84 8.63 -4.50 -18.84
N GLU A 85 8.30 -5.62 -18.21
CA GLU A 85 6.94 -5.95 -17.85
C GLU A 85 6.35 -4.81 -17.01
N ARG A 86 5.31 -4.14 -17.52
CA ARG A 86 4.70 -2.95 -16.88
C ARG A 86 3.56 -3.31 -15.93
N ASP A 87 3.00 -4.52 -16.04
CA ASP A 87 1.87 -4.98 -15.25
C ASP A 87 2.31 -5.56 -13.89
N ARG A 88 2.98 -4.72 -13.10
CA ARG A 88 3.31 -5.10 -11.72
C ARG A 88 2.06 -5.12 -10.88
N HIS A 89 1.88 -6.16 -10.09
CA HIS A 89 0.75 -6.27 -9.19
C HIS A 89 1.08 -5.60 -7.85
N VAL A 90 0.21 -4.68 -7.42
CA VAL A 90 0.27 -4.00 -6.14
C VAL A 90 -0.97 -4.39 -5.34
N LEU A 91 -0.79 -5.15 -4.28
CA LEU A 91 -1.84 -5.53 -3.34
C LEU A 91 -1.73 -4.69 -2.08
N ILE A 92 -2.72 -3.84 -1.83
CA ILE A 92 -2.82 -3.01 -0.63
C ILE A 92 -3.83 -3.63 0.31
N ILE A 93 -3.40 -3.94 1.52
CA ILE A 93 -4.24 -4.52 2.58
C ILE A 93 -4.32 -3.51 3.71
N ILE A 94 -5.55 -3.09 4.02
CA ILE A 94 -5.87 -2.18 5.12
C ILE A 94 -6.37 -3.05 6.28
N ASP A 95 -5.65 -3.03 7.38
CA ASP A 95 -6.07 -3.67 8.61
C ASP A 95 -7.27 -2.91 9.20
N SER A 96 -8.41 -3.59 9.31
CA SER A 96 -9.62 -3.10 9.97
C SER A 96 -9.88 -3.77 11.32
N ALA A 97 -8.88 -4.44 11.92
CA ALA A 97 -8.97 -5.08 13.23
C ALA A 97 -8.87 -4.06 14.38
N ARG A 98 -8.84 -4.52 15.62
CA ARG A 98 -8.98 -3.67 16.82
C ARG A 98 -7.97 -2.51 16.91
N HIS A 99 -6.73 -2.72 16.46
CA HIS A 99 -5.70 -1.67 16.52
C HIS A 99 -5.97 -0.52 15.54
N SER A 100 -6.78 -0.75 14.51
CA SER A 100 -7.22 0.28 13.56
C SER A 100 -8.20 1.28 14.20
N ALA A 101 -8.86 0.92 15.31
CA ALA A 101 -9.74 1.79 16.08
C ALA A 101 -8.98 2.84 16.91
N THR A 102 -7.65 2.72 17.03
CA THR A 102 -6.85 3.68 17.80
C THR A 102 -7.08 5.08 17.28
N ARG A 103 -7.47 5.99 18.19
CA ARG A 103 -7.70 7.39 17.86
C ARG A 103 -6.37 8.08 17.57
N MET A 104 -6.32 8.80 16.48
CA MET A 104 -5.23 9.66 16.06
C MET A 104 -5.63 11.14 16.21
N GLU A 105 -4.77 12.07 15.82
CA GLU A 105 -5.09 13.51 15.88
C GLU A 105 -6.40 13.84 15.16
N GLU A 106 -6.57 13.30 13.95
CA GLU A 106 -7.79 13.44 13.14
C GLU A 106 -8.27 12.03 12.75
N GLY A 107 -9.41 11.60 13.30
CA GLY A 107 -10.00 10.30 13.00
C GLY A 107 -9.35 9.12 13.72
N THR A 108 -9.29 7.99 13.06
CA THR A 108 -8.73 6.73 13.55
C THR A 108 -7.53 6.29 12.73
N ARG A 109 -6.76 5.29 13.20
CA ARG A 109 -5.69 4.68 12.41
C ARG A 109 -6.23 4.07 11.10
N LEU A 110 -7.47 3.58 11.10
CA LEU A 110 -8.15 3.11 9.89
C LEU A 110 -8.27 4.25 8.85
N ASP A 111 -8.71 5.43 9.27
CA ASP A 111 -8.85 6.59 8.37
C ASP A 111 -7.52 7.00 7.77
N VAL A 112 -6.44 6.97 8.56
CA VAL A 112 -5.06 7.24 8.09
C VAL A 112 -4.62 6.16 7.07
N GLY A 113 -4.95 4.90 7.34
CA GLY A 113 -4.69 3.78 6.43
C GLY A 113 -5.44 3.94 5.10
N ILE A 114 -6.71 4.30 5.16
CA ILE A 114 -7.54 4.54 3.96
C ILE A 114 -6.98 5.71 3.15
N ASP A 115 -6.67 6.86 3.77
CA ASP A 115 -6.08 8.02 3.07
C ASP A 115 -4.72 7.66 2.42
N SER A 116 -3.87 6.91 3.13
CA SER A 116 -2.58 6.44 2.61
C SER A 116 -2.75 5.49 1.42
N SER A 117 -3.76 4.61 1.49
CA SER A 117 -4.09 3.70 0.40
C SER A 117 -4.57 4.43 -0.86
N PHE A 118 -5.31 5.54 -0.72
CA PHE A 118 -5.73 6.37 -1.84
C PHE A 118 -4.53 6.97 -2.58
N LEU A 119 -3.58 7.57 -1.87
CA LEU A 119 -2.42 8.19 -2.49
C LEU A 119 -1.56 7.15 -3.23
N LEU A 120 -1.28 6.03 -2.59
CA LEU A 120 -0.51 4.95 -3.19
C LEU A 120 -1.22 4.35 -4.40
N SER A 121 -2.53 4.09 -4.30
CA SER A 121 -3.34 3.54 -5.39
C SER A 121 -3.38 4.47 -6.60
N ALA A 122 -3.55 5.78 -6.38
CA ALA A 122 -3.53 6.78 -7.44
C ALA A 122 -2.17 6.82 -8.14
N LEU A 123 -1.08 6.76 -7.37
CA LEU A 123 0.28 6.79 -7.90
C LEU A 123 0.64 5.51 -8.66
N ALA A 124 0.37 4.34 -8.07
CA ALA A 124 0.66 3.03 -8.69
C ALA A 124 -0.17 2.82 -9.97
N SER A 125 -1.46 3.21 -9.94
CA SER A 125 -2.31 3.15 -11.12
C SER A 125 -1.84 4.11 -12.23
N ALA A 126 -1.35 5.31 -11.88
CA ALA A 126 -0.74 6.24 -12.84
C ALA A 126 0.59 5.70 -13.41
N ALA A 127 1.30 4.88 -12.64
CA ALA A 127 2.51 4.17 -13.08
C ALA A 127 2.23 2.96 -13.98
N GLY A 128 0.96 2.64 -14.26
CA GLY A 128 0.53 1.50 -15.05
C GLY A 128 0.53 0.18 -14.28
N ASP A 129 0.70 0.19 -12.95
CA ASP A 129 0.66 -1.01 -12.15
C ASP A 129 -0.79 -1.46 -11.91
N ARG A 130 -1.02 -2.77 -11.81
CA ARG A 130 -2.31 -3.35 -11.47
C ARG A 130 -2.52 -3.25 -9.95
N VAL A 131 -3.48 -2.44 -9.53
CA VAL A 131 -3.76 -2.20 -8.13
C VAL A 131 -4.97 -3.00 -7.66
N GLU A 132 -4.81 -3.71 -6.55
CA GLU A 132 -5.89 -4.33 -5.79
C GLU A 132 -5.83 -3.80 -4.35
N VAL A 133 -7.00 -3.46 -3.79
CA VAL A 133 -7.13 -2.96 -2.42
C VAL A 133 -8.14 -3.80 -1.67
N MET A 134 -7.85 -4.14 -0.43
CA MET A 134 -8.80 -4.80 0.45
C MET A 134 -8.70 -4.27 1.88
N ALA A 135 -9.83 -4.27 2.58
CA ALA A 135 -9.89 -4.14 4.02
C ALA A 135 -10.08 -5.53 4.64
N LEU A 136 -9.28 -5.85 5.65
CA LEU A 136 -9.18 -7.18 6.24
C LEU A 136 -9.11 -7.09 7.77
N ASP A 137 -9.86 -7.95 8.44
CA ASP A 137 -9.71 -8.28 9.87
C ASP A 137 -9.71 -9.81 10.05
N THR A 138 -10.73 -10.41 10.61
CA THR A 138 -10.93 -11.86 10.62
C THR A 138 -11.48 -12.38 9.29
N ARG A 139 -12.00 -11.47 8.47
CA ARG A 139 -12.53 -11.70 7.13
C ARG A 139 -12.31 -10.46 6.26
N ARG A 140 -12.48 -10.63 4.97
CA ARG A 140 -12.45 -9.50 4.04
C ARG A 140 -13.70 -8.63 4.20
N ARG A 141 -13.50 -7.34 4.50
CA ARG A 141 -14.56 -6.33 4.67
C ARG A 141 -14.88 -5.61 3.36
N ALA A 142 -13.85 -5.26 2.61
CA ALA A 142 -13.97 -4.63 1.30
C ALA A 142 -12.94 -5.22 0.33
N TRP A 143 -13.24 -5.14 -0.96
CA TRP A 143 -12.30 -5.58 -2.00
C TRP A 143 -12.53 -4.86 -3.33
N ILE A 144 -11.51 -4.19 -3.80
CA ILE A 144 -11.50 -3.42 -5.04
C ILE A 144 -10.40 -3.97 -5.94
N ALA A 145 -10.78 -4.45 -7.14
CA ALA A 145 -9.86 -4.98 -8.13
C ALA A 145 -10.36 -4.72 -9.55
N GLY A 146 -9.47 -4.79 -10.53
CA GLY A 146 -9.82 -4.70 -11.96
C GLY A 146 -10.34 -3.35 -12.42
N LYS A 147 -10.15 -2.27 -11.65
CA LYS A 147 -10.58 -0.92 -12.00
C LYS A 147 -9.50 -0.18 -12.79
N LYS A 148 -9.93 0.60 -13.77
CA LYS A 148 -9.04 1.52 -14.49
C LYS A 148 -8.69 2.73 -13.62
N SER A 149 -7.56 3.39 -13.92
CA SER A 149 -7.04 4.51 -13.13
C SER A 149 -8.09 5.59 -12.79
N GLY A 150 -8.95 5.96 -13.73
CA GLY A 150 -9.97 7.00 -13.51
C GLY A 150 -11.12 6.57 -12.59
N GLU A 151 -11.39 5.26 -12.45
CA GLU A 151 -12.49 4.71 -11.67
C GLU A 151 -12.05 4.18 -10.30
N LEU A 152 -10.74 3.91 -10.14
CA LEU A 152 -10.20 3.22 -8.98
C LEU A 152 -10.49 3.97 -7.68
N ILE A 153 -10.18 5.26 -7.62
CA ILE A 153 -10.34 6.08 -6.41
C ILE A 153 -11.82 6.21 -6.02
N ALA A 154 -12.71 6.41 -6.99
CA ALA A 154 -14.14 6.47 -6.73
C ALA A 154 -14.70 5.12 -6.22
N ALA A 155 -14.26 4.00 -6.81
CA ALA A 155 -14.63 2.67 -6.36
C ALA A 155 -14.10 2.40 -4.94
N MET A 156 -12.86 2.78 -4.63
CA MET A 156 -12.29 2.68 -3.29
C MET A 156 -13.09 3.51 -2.29
N ALA A 157 -13.42 4.76 -2.62
CA ALA A 157 -14.20 5.63 -1.73
C ALA A 157 -15.55 5.01 -1.37
N ASN A 158 -16.26 4.45 -2.35
CA ASN A 158 -17.55 3.81 -2.12
C ASN A 158 -17.44 2.52 -1.30
N GLU A 159 -16.51 1.64 -1.64
CA GLU A 159 -16.37 0.33 -0.98
C GLU A 159 -15.79 0.44 0.45
N LEU A 160 -14.96 1.45 0.71
CA LEU A 160 -14.34 1.68 2.01
C LEU A 160 -15.20 2.57 2.93
N ALA A 161 -16.25 3.21 2.42
CA ALA A 161 -17.11 4.09 3.20
C ALA A 161 -17.80 3.40 4.39
N ASP A 162 -18.13 2.12 4.22
CA ASP A 162 -18.85 1.32 5.23
C ASP A 162 -17.90 0.43 6.06
N VAL A 163 -16.59 0.59 5.89
CA VAL A 163 -15.59 -0.18 6.66
C VAL A 163 -15.38 0.48 8.01
N GLU A 164 -15.74 -0.22 9.06
CA GLU A 164 -15.52 0.19 10.44
C GLU A 164 -14.51 -0.73 11.13
N PRO A 165 -13.78 -0.23 12.16
CA PRO A 165 -12.88 -1.05 12.96
C PRO A 165 -13.62 -2.21 13.65
N TYR A 166 -13.12 -3.42 13.45
CA TYR A 166 -13.60 -4.61 14.16
C TYR A 166 -12.77 -4.84 15.43
N LEU A 167 -13.42 -5.08 16.57
CA LEU A 167 -12.75 -5.20 17.88
C LEU A 167 -12.03 -6.55 18.12
N GLY A 168 -11.84 -7.36 17.09
CA GLY A 168 -11.01 -8.56 17.11
C GLY A 168 -9.64 -8.34 16.49
N GLU A 169 -8.77 -9.36 16.56
CA GLU A 169 -7.43 -9.32 15.97
C GLU A 169 -7.44 -9.48 14.45
N LEU A 170 -6.39 -8.99 13.79
CA LEU A 170 -6.12 -9.30 12.39
C LEU A 170 -5.79 -10.80 12.26
N SER A 171 -6.56 -11.49 11.44
CA SER A 171 -6.37 -12.94 11.26
C SER A 171 -5.16 -13.25 10.36
N ALA A 172 -4.11 -13.81 10.93
CA ALA A 172 -2.95 -14.29 10.18
C ALA A 172 -3.31 -15.30 9.07
N PRO A 173 -4.20 -16.31 9.30
CA PRO A 173 -4.68 -17.17 8.22
C PRO A 173 -5.42 -16.43 7.11
N ALA A 174 -6.26 -15.44 7.46
CA ALA A 174 -6.98 -14.65 6.46
C ALA A 174 -6.02 -13.79 5.62
N LEU A 175 -4.99 -13.21 6.23
CA LEU A 175 -3.93 -12.47 5.54
C LEU A 175 -3.14 -13.37 4.57
N ASN A 176 -2.73 -14.56 5.02
CA ASN A 176 -2.05 -15.54 4.16
C ASN A 176 -2.92 -15.96 2.98
N LEU A 177 -4.19 -16.23 3.22
CA LEU A 177 -5.15 -16.59 2.17
C LEU A 177 -5.33 -15.46 1.17
N ALA A 178 -5.45 -14.21 1.65
CA ALA A 178 -5.58 -13.03 0.81
C ALA A 178 -4.39 -12.86 -0.14
N ALA A 179 -3.15 -13.00 0.37
CA ALA A 179 -1.95 -12.91 -0.44
C ALA A 179 -1.83 -14.09 -1.42
N SER A 180 -1.96 -15.34 -0.94
CA SER A 180 -1.73 -16.55 -1.74
C SER A 180 -2.73 -16.76 -2.88
N GLN A 181 -3.99 -16.37 -2.68
CA GLN A 181 -5.03 -16.49 -3.72
C GLN A 181 -4.93 -15.42 -4.82
N ARG A 182 -4.28 -14.30 -4.56
CA ARG A 182 -4.23 -13.15 -5.47
C ARG A 182 -2.90 -13.04 -6.22
N LEU A 183 -1.83 -13.49 -5.60
CA LEU A 183 -0.48 -13.27 -6.10
C LEU A 183 0.09 -14.60 -6.63
N SER A 184 0.09 -14.76 -7.94
CA SER A 184 0.71 -15.92 -8.62
C SER A 184 2.17 -15.66 -9.01
N GLN A 185 2.57 -14.40 -9.11
CA GLN A 185 3.91 -13.95 -9.46
C GLN A 185 4.44 -13.01 -8.38
N HIS A 186 5.72 -12.60 -8.49
CA HIS A 186 6.29 -11.57 -7.62
C HIS A 186 5.47 -10.29 -7.71
N ALA A 187 5.14 -9.69 -6.56
CA ALA A 187 4.27 -8.54 -6.46
C ALA A 187 4.73 -7.63 -5.32
N LEU A 188 4.22 -6.40 -5.31
CA LEU A 188 4.30 -5.54 -4.14
C LEU A 188 3.08 -5.80 -3.26
N VAL A 189 3.32 -6.15 -2.00
CA VAL A 189 2.29 -6.22 -0.96
C VAL A 189 2.52 -5.05 0.01
N VAL A 190 1.47 -4.32 0.30
CA VAL A 190 1.49 -3.25 1.30
C VAL A 190 0.48 -3.56 2.38
N LEU A 191 0.93 -3.72 3.60
CA LEU A 191 0.06 -3.88 4.77
C LEU A 191 0.06 -2.58 5.58
N LEU A 192 -1.11 -1.94 5.65
CA LEU A 192 -1.39 -0.78 6.48
C LEU A 192 -1.97 -1.28 7.81
N SER A 193 -1.15 -1.35 8.84
CA SER A 193 -1.50 -1.89 10.16
C SER A 193 -0.73 -1.20 11.28
N SER A 194 -0.75 -1.75 12.47
CA SER A 194 0.00 -1.25 13.61
C SER A 194 1.13 -2.20 14.00
N LEU A 195 2.25 -1.66 14.48
CA LEU A 195 3.33 -2.47 15.03
C LEU A 195 2.94 -3.16 16.33
N GLU A 196 1.97 -2.59 17.07
CA GLU A 196 1.41 -3.22 18.27
C GLU A 196 0.72 -4.55 17.95
N ALA A 197 0.05 -4.66 16.77
CA ALA A 197 -0.55 -5.93 16.34
C ALA A 197 0.51 -7.01 16.12
N VAL A 198 1.66 -6.64 15.54
CA VAL A 198 2.77 -7.57 15.26
C VAL A 198 3.50 -7.96 16.57
N SER A 199 3.69 -7.03 17.49
CA SER A 199 4.44 -7.28 18.74
C SER A 199 3.82 -8.36 19.63
N HIS A 200 2.52 -8.60 19.49
CA HIS A 200 1.76 -9.54 20.31
C HIS A 200 1.31 -10.80 19.56
N ASP A 201 1.54 -10.90 18.23
CA ASP A 201 1.09 -12.03 17.41
C ASP A 201 2.25 -12.63 16.58
N GLN A 202 2.81 -13.74 17.09
CA GLN A 202 3.84 -14.50 16.38
C GLN A 202 3.33 -15.11 15.09
N ALA A 203 2.06 -15.55 15.03
CA ALA A 203 1.49 -16.14 13.82
C ALA A 203 1.38 -15.10 12.71
N LEU A 204 1.08 -13.84 13.06
CA LEU A 204 1.08 -12.72 12.12
C LEU A 204 2.50 -12.49 11.58
N THR A 205 3.50 -12.47 12.46
CA THR A 205 4.92 -12.33 12.06
C THR A 205 5.36 -13.44 11.11
N ASP A 206 4.99 -14.69 11.37
CA ASP A 206 5.34 -15.82 10.53
C ASP A 206 4.71 -15.72 9.13
N VAL A 207 3.45 -15.26 9.05
CA VAL A 207 2.78 -15.01 7.77
C VAL A 207 3.44 -13.86 7.02
N LEU A 208 3.82 -12.77 7.69
CA LEU A 208 4.54 -11.66 7.06
C LEU A 208 5.90 -12.11 6.50
N ALA A 209 6.63 -12.97 7.22
CA ALA A 209 7.86 -13.57 6.73
C ALA A 209 7.65 -14.43 5.48
N MET A 210 6.59 -15.25 5.44
CA MET A 210 6.24 -16.04 4.26
C MET A 210 5.90 -15.18 3.05
N ILE A 211 5.18 -14.08 3.24
CA ILE A 211 4.86 -13.13 2.18
C ILE A 211 6.14 -12.45 1.69
N ALA A 212 6.98 -11.96 2.60
CA ALA A 212 8.21 -11.26 2.26
C ALA A 212 9.24 -12.14 1.53
N HIS A 213 9.20 -13.45 1.73
CA HIS A 213 10.04 -14.40 1.00
C HIS A 213 9.70 -14.50 -0.48
N LYS A 214 8.43 -14.28 -0.86
CA LYS A 214 7.93 -14.43 -2.23
C LYS A 214 7.68 -13.09 -2.94
N HIS A 215 7.42 -12.05 -2.17
CA HIS A 215 6.96 -10.76 -2.66
C HIS A 215 7.75 -9.64 -1.98
N THR A 216 7.79 -8.45 -2.58
CA THR A 216 8.25 -7.25 -1.87
C THR A 216 7.15 -6.82 -0.91
N LEU A 217 7.44 -6.72 0.39
CA LEU A 217 6.47 -6.35 1.42
C LEU A 217 6.85 -5.01 2.04
N ILE A 218 5.89 -4.08 2.04
CA ILE A 218 5.93 -2.85 2.82
C ILE A 218 4.94 -3.00 3.98
N PHE A 219 5.43 -2.78 5.20
CA PHE A 219 4.60 -2.64 6.40
C PHE A 219 4.53 -1.15 6.76
N ALA A 220 3.35 -0.56 6.71
CA ALA A 220 3.15 0.86 6.97
C ALA A 220 2.31 1.07 8.24
N SER A 221 2.86 1.81 9.20
CA SER A 221 2.25 2.04 10.51
C SER A 221 2.18 3.54 10.84
N ALA A 222 0.98 4.01 11.21
CA ALA A 222 0.81 5.34 11.76
C ALA A 222 1.24 5.36 13.22
N ILE A 223 2.20 6.23 13.55
CA ILE A 223 2.66 6.49 14.91
C ILE A 223 1.67 7.46 15.58
N ASN A 224 1.30 7.17 16.82
CA ASN A 224 0.57 8.12 17.65
C ASN A 224 1.57 9.01 18.43
N PRO A 225 1.71 10.31 18.09
CA PRO A 225 2.66 11.19 18.76
C PRO A 225 2.37 11.39 20.25
N GLN A 226 1.12 11.17 20.67
CA GLN A 226 0.73 11.30 22.07
C GLN A 226 1.43 10.26 22.98
N ILE A 227 1.73 9.07 22.44
CA ILE A 227 2.44 8.03 23.20
C ILE A 227 3.83 8.52 23.62
N GLU A 228 4.55 9.18 22.72
CA GLU A 228 5.86 9.75 23.02
C GLU A 228 5.75 10.89 24.06
N GLN A 229 4.76 11.76 23.93
CA GLN A 229 4.51 12.83 24.91
C GLN A 229 4.23 12.28 26.31
N MET A 230 3.42 11.22 26.41
CA MET A 230 3.09 10.57 27.70
C MET A 230 4.33 10.04 28.45
N THR A 231 5.43 9.70 27.78
CA THR A 231 6.66 9.23 28.44
C THR A 231 7.32 10.30 29.31
N HIS A 232 7.04 11.58 29.06
CA HIS A 232 7.64 12.71 29.76
C HIS A 232 6.79 13.21 30.94
N GLU A 233 5.52 12.83 31.02
CA GLU A 233 4.59 13.29 32.04
C GLU A 233 4.68 12.41 33.31
N ARG A 234 5.23 12.92 34.41
CA ARG A 234 5.46 12.15 35.64
C ARG A 234 5.11 12.91 36.93
N ASP A 235 4.25 13.94 36.82
CA ASP A 235 3.97 14.87 37.94
C ASP A 235 3.19 14.22 39.08
N ASN A 236 2.51 13.10 38.85
CA ASN A 236 1.80 12.33 39.86
C ASN A 236 1.90 10.83 39.58
N ALA A 237 1.42 9.99 40.53
CA ALA A 237 1.49 8.55 40.40
C ALA A 237 0.79 8.00 39.15
N ASP A 238 -0.40 8.53 38.82
CA ASP A 238 -1.17 8.08 37.64
C ASP A 238 -0.43 8.40 36.35
N LEU A 239 0.12 9.59 36.21
CA LEU A 239 0.94 9.99 35.06
C LEU A 239 2.23 9.16 34.99
N ALA A 240 2.86 8.84 36.10
CA ALA A 240 4.04 7.97 36.13
C ALA A 240 3.73 6.55 35.64
N TYR A 241 2.56 5.98 36.00
CA TYR A 241 2.11 4.69 35.46
C TYR A 241 1.81 4.76 33.97
N GLN A 242 1.18 5.84 33.50
CA GLN A 242 0.91 6.06 32.08
C GLN A 242 2.22 6.22 31.29
N ALA A 243 3.19 6.96 31.82
CA ALA A 243 4.51 7.09 31.22
C ALA A 243 5.22 5.73 31.07
N ALA A 244 5.19 4.91 32.12
CA ALA A 244 5.79 3.57 32.10
C ALA A 244 5.08 2.66 31.06
N ALA A 245 3.76 2.73 30.94
CA ALA A 245 3.00 2.00 29.93
C ALA A 245 3.35 2.49 28.50
N ALA A 246 3.49 3.79 28.30
CA ALA A 246 3.89 4.38 27.03
C ALA A 246 5.32 3.96 26.64
N GLU A 247 6.28 4.01 27.57
CA GLU A 247 7.65 3.54 27.34
C GLU A 247 7.69 2.06 26.95
N ARG A 248 6.89 1.24 27.62
CA ARG A 248 6.77 -0.19 27.28
C ARG A 248 6.24 -0.38 25.86
N THR A 249 5.17 0.34 25.48
CA THR A 249 4.61 0.28 24.12
C THR A 249 5.66 0.67 23.09
N LEU A 250 6.43 1.74 23.31
CA LEU A 250 7.49 2.17 22.41
C LEU A 250 8.61 1.11 22.29
N LEU A 251 8.99 0.45 23.38
CA LEU A 251 9.97 -0.63 23.34
C LEU A 251 9.46 -1.83 22.52
N GLU A 252 8.22 -2.25 22.75
CA GLU A 252 7.60 -3.37 22.04
C GLU A 252 7.45 -3.08 20.54
N THR A 253 7.01 -1.88 20.15
CA THR A 253 6.92 -1.48 18.75
C THR A 253 8.28 -1.36 18.07
N ASN A 254 9.29 -0.82 18.75
CA ASN A 254 10.67 -0.76 18.23
C ASN A 254 11.27 -2.17 18.02
N GLN A 255 10.96 -3.12 18.90
CA GLN A 255 11.37 -4.51 18.73
C GLN A 255 10.68 -5.15 17.52
N ALA A 256 9.37 -4.97 17.39
CA ALA A 256 8.59 -5.44 16.23
C ALA A 256 9.12 -4.85 14.91
N CYS A 257 9.36 -3.54 14.87
CA CYS A 257 9.96 -2.87 13.71
C CYS A 257 11.32 -3.50 13.34
N SER A 258 12.19 -3.70 14.33
CA SER A 258 13.50 -4.32 14.14
C SER A 258 13.40 -5.76 13.65
N GLN A 259 12.41 -6.51 14.13
CA GLN A 259 12.13 -7.88 13.71
C GLN A 259 11.66 -7.92 12.25
N LEU A 260 10.71 -7.07 11.86
CA LEU A 260 10.24 -6.99 10.48
C LEU A 260 11.36 -6.61 9.50
N LYS A 261 12.20 -5.63 9.87
CA LYS A 261 13.37 -5.24 9.05
C LYS A 261 14.36 -6.38 8.85
N ARG A 262 14.61 -7.23 9.88
CA ARG A 262 15.46 -8.42 9.75
C ARG A 262 14.87 -9.48 8.81
N LEU A 263 13.55 -9.54 8.66
CA LEU A 263 12.85 -10.40 7.70
C LEU A 263 12.86 -9.85 6.27
N GLY A 264 13.54 -8.70 6.03
CA GLY A 264 13.61 -8.08 4.70
C GLY A 264 12.36 -7.25 4.34
N ILE A 265 11.52 -6.94 5.32
CA ILE A 265 10.31 -6.14 5.15
C ILE A 265 10.68 -4.66 5.22
N GLU A 266 10.22 -3.87 4.26
CA GLU A 266 10.33 -2.41 4.30
C GLU A 266 9.31 -1.86 5.30
N VAL A 267 9.78 -1.24 6.38
CA VAL A 267 8.90 -0.69 7.42
C VAL A 267 8.85 0.82 7.30
N VAL A 268 7.65 1.35 7.11
CA VAL A 268 7.35 2.78 7.03
C VAL A 268 6.59 3.18 8.29
N GLU A 269 7.24 3.93 9.15
CA GLU A 269 6.65 4.52 10.36
C GLU A 269 6.60 6.03 10.19
N ALA A 270 5.42 6.61 10.34
CA ALA A 270 5.25 8.05 10.21
C ALA A 270 4.01 8.53 10.97
N THR A 271 3.96 9.83 11.25
CA THR A 271 2.78 10.46 11.84
C THR A 271 1.58 10.39 10.87
N PRO A 272 0.34 10.53 11.35
CA PRO A 272 -0.85 10.53 10.48
C PRO A 272 -0.73 11.45 9.28
N ALA A 273 -0.19 12.65 9.46
CA ALA A 273 -0.03 13.64 8.40
C ALA A 273 1.04 13.26 7.34
N THR A 274 2.01 12.43 7.70
CA THR A 274 3.19 12.12 6.87
C THR A 274 3.24 10.68 6.37
N LEU A 275 2.36 9.79 6.84
CA LEU A 275 2.38 8.37 6.44
C LEU A 275 2.10 8.18 4.95
N ALA A 276 1.08 8.82 4.42
CA ALA A 276 0.72 8.71 3.02
C ALA A 276 1.87 9.15 2.08
N PRO A 277 2.48 10.36 2.27
CA PRO A 277 3.64 10.75 1.46
C PRO A 277 4.85 9.85 1.67
N ALA A 278 5.16 9.39 2.89
CA ALA A 278 6.30 8.51 3.15
C ALA A 278 6.13 7.14 2.45
N LEU A 279 4.92 6.58 2.49
CA LEU A 279 4.59 5.34 1.79
C LEU A 279 4.74 5.49 0.27
N ALA A 280 4.25 6.60 -0.30
CA ALA A 280 4.38 6.91 -1.71
C ALA A 280 5.86 7.06 -2.13
N ASP A 281 6.68 7.71 -1.30
CA ASP A 281 8.11 7.90 -1.55
C ASP A 281 8.87 6.55 -1.48
N THR A 282 8.50 5.67 -0.54
CA THR A 282 9.04 4.29 -0.45
C THR A 282 8.69 3.48 -1.69
N TYR A 283 7.44 3.55 -2.17
CA TYR A 283 7.04 2.89 -3.41
C TYR A 283 7.88 3.38 -4.60
N LEU A 284 8.08 4.69 -4.75
CA LEU A 284 8.90 5.26 -5.82
C LEU A 284 10.36 4.82 -5.72
N ALA A 285 10.91 4.77 -4.51
CA ALA A 285 12.28 4.30 -4.27
C ALA A 285 12.47 2.82 -4.67
N LEU A 286 11.53 1.95 -4.28
CA LEU A 286 11.55 0.53 -4.67
C LEU A 286 11.39 0.36 -6.19
N LYS A 287 10.52 1.17 -6.81
CA LYS A 287 10.33 1.17 -8.27
C LYS A 287 11.60 1.62 -9.00
N ALA A 288 12.25 2.67 -8.52
CA ALA A 288 13.52 3.17 -9.06
C ALA A 288 14.65 2.13 -8.92
N ALA A 289 14.67 1.38 -7.82
CA ALA A 289 15.65 0.33 -7.57
C ALA A 289 15.34 -0.99 -8.32
N GLY A 290 14.25 -1.07 -9.08
CA GLY A 290 13.84 -2.30 -9.77
C GLY A 290 13.47 -3.46 -8.84
N ARG A 291 13.02 -3.16 -7.62
CA ARG A 291 12.67 -4.14 -6.57
C ARG A 291 11.16 -4.46 -6.53
N LEU A 292 10.40 -3.97 -7.48
CA LEU A 292 8.96 -4.23 -7.61
C LEU A 292 8.69 -5.28 -8.67
#